data_41697cb16fc152a3dd372ba4317b048a
#
_entry.id   41697cb16fc152a3dd372ba4317b048a
#
_cell.length_a   1.000
_cell.length_b   1.000
_cell.length_c   1.000
_cell.angle_alpha   90.00
_cell.angle_beta   90.00
_cell.angle_gamma   90.00
#
_symmetry.space_group_name_H-M   'P 1'
#
loop_
_entity.id
_entity.type
_entity.pdbx_description
1 polymer ?
#
loop_
_entity_poly.entity_id
_entity_poly.type
_entity_poly.pdbx_seq_one_letter_code
_entity_poly.pdbx_strand_id
1 'polypeptide(L)'
;MRIKKTFAAILIASSFLLPTNALAQFNWPYKIVNGKAVTEVPTRPAGEQSVLNLVTPKMKVVRVAFVGLGMRGPGAVERWTHIPGIQVMALCDFEKDRAERCQQYLRKASMPAADIYSGED
;
A
#
# COMPACT_ATOMS: atom_id res chain seq x y z
N MET A 1 -32.17 -47.24 52.02
CA MET A 1 -32.15 -45.78 51.91
C MET A 1 -31.26 -45.42 50.70
N ARG A 2 -31.85 -45.14 49.53
CA ARG A 2 -31.12 -44.88 48.28
C ARG A 2 -31.05 -43.36 48.06
N ILE A 3 -29.84 -42.80 48.15
CA ILE A 3 -29.56 -41.38 47.89
C ILE A 3 -29.41 -41.22 46.37
N LYS A 4 -30.40 -40.54 45.77
CA LYS A 4 -30.29 -40.14 44.35
C LYS A 4 -29.43 -38.86 44.28
N LYS A 5 -28.21 -39.01 43.68
CA LYS A 5 -27.38 -37.85 43.38
C LYS A 5 -27.84 -37.26 42.05
N THR A 6 -28.48 -36.09 42.15
CA THR A 6 -28.85 -35.26 41.01
C THR A 6 -27.64 -34.48 40.59
N PHE A 7 -27.08 -34.79 39.44
CA PHE A 7 -26.03 -33.98 38.82
C PHE A 7 -26.70 -32.81 38.06
N ALA A 8 -26.57 -31.63 38.58
CA ALA A 8 -26.90 -30.42 37.87
C ALA A 8 -25.76 -30.09 36.91
N ALA A 9 -25.97 -30.26 35.60
CA ALA A 9 -25.06 -29.81 34.57
C ALA A 9 -25.20 -28.31 34.42
N ILE A 10 -24.21 -27.58 34.88
CA ILE A 10 -24.09 -26.12 34.63
C ILE A 10 -23.53 -25.96 33.22
N LEU A 11 -24.41 -25.59 32.28
CA LEU A 11 -24.02 -25.21 30.91
C LEU A 11 -23.44 -23.78 30.98
N ILE A 12 -22.13 -23.65 31.03
CA ILE A 12 -21.48 -22.36 30.85
C ILE A 12 -21.46 -22.06 29.35
N ALA A 13 -22.43 -21.28 28.89
CA ALA A 13 -22.40 -20.66 27.58
C ALA A 13 -21.33 -19.55 27.59
N SER A 14 -20.11 -19.91 27.25
CA SER A 14 -19.09 -18.91 26.92
C SER A 14 -19.44 -18.27 25.58
N SER A 15 -20.16 -17.15 25.64
CA SER A 15 -20.30 -16.25 24.49
C SER A 15 -18.91 -15.74 24.12
N PHE A 16 -18.30 -16.40 23.14
CA PHE A 16 -17.16 -15.85 22.43
C PHE A 16 -17.64 -14.58 21.71
N LEU A 17 -17.47 -13.44 22.38
CA LEU A 17 -17.45 -12.16 21.71
C LEU A 17 -16.18 -12.14 20.85
N LEU A 18 -16.30 -12.66 19.63
CA LEU A 18 -15.30 -12.37 18.60
C LEU A 18 -15.25 -10.86 18.46
N PRO A 19 -14.07 -10.22 18.57
CA PRO A 19 -13.96 -8.84 18.19
C PRO A 19 -14.39 -8.80 16.72
N THR A 20 -15.53 -8.18 16.46
CA THR A 20 -15.86 -7.76 15.11
C THR A 20 -14.71 -6.82 14.73
N ASN A 21 -13.75 -7.35 13.99
CA ASN A 21 -12.80 -6.50 13.28
C ASN A 21 -13.66 -5.51 12.54
N ALA A 22 -13.72 -4.30 13.06
CA ALA A 22 -14.15 -3.16 12.30
C ALA A 22 -13.16 -3.09 11.13
N LEU A 23 -13.45 -3.85 10.06
CA LEU A 23 -12.93 -3.51 8.76
C LEU A 23 -13.24 -2.02 8.69
N ALA A 24 -12.19 -1.20 8.70
CA ALA A 24 -12.36 0.22 8.45
C ALA A 24 -13.14 0.29 7.15
N GLN A 25 -14.45 0.45 7.27
CA GLN A 25 -15.30 0.70 6.14
C GLN A 25 -14.76 2.02 5.61
N PHE A 26 -13.98 1.93 4.56
CA PHE A 26 -13.58 3.08 3.77
C PHE A 26 -14.89 3.63 3.21
N ASN A 27 -15.49 4.52 3.98
CA ASN A 27 -16.75 5.16 3.64
C ASN A 27 -16.42 6.22 2.58
N TRP A 28 -16.24 5.76 1.34
CA TRP A 28 -16.17 6.67 0.22
C TRP A 28 -17.45 7.48 0.21
N PRO A 29 -17.39 8.79 0.28
CA PRO A 29 -18.59 9.63 0.22
C PRO A 29 -19.13 9.62 -1.22
N TYR A 30 -19.82 8.54 -1.57
CA TYR A 30 -20.53 8.49 -2.83
C TYR A 30 -22.02 8.19 -2.57
N LYS A 31 -22.88 8.72 -3.41
CA LYS A 31 -24.31 8.43 -3.45
C LYS A 31 -24.63 7.79 -4.78
N ILE A 32 -25.55 6.81 -4.76
CA ILE A 32 -26.09 6.29 -6.01
C ILE A 32 -27.30 7.14 -6.40
N VAL A 33 -27.19 7.85 -7.50
CA VAL A 33 -28.26 8.66 -8.06
C VAL A 33 -28.56 8.15 -9.47
N ASN A 34 -29.79 7.68 -9.69
CA ASN A 34 -30.22 7.10 -10.97
C ASN A 34 -29.29 5.99 -11.48
N GLY A 35 -28.82 5.10 -10.58
CA GLY A 35 -27.91 4.00 -10.92
C GLY A 35 -26.46 4.39 -11.21
N LYS A 36 -26.10 5.65 -11.02
CA LYS A 36 -24.73 6.14 -11.17
C LYS A 36 -24.14 6.51 -9.82
N ALA A 37 -22.89 6.14 -9.58
CA ALA A 37 -22.14 6.59 -8.41
C ALA A 37 -21.76 8.06 -8.59
N VAL A 38 -22.22 8.90 -7.69
CA VAL A 38 -21.88 10.34 -7.65
C VAL A 38 -21.04 10.58 -6.40
N THR A 39 -19.86 11.10 -6.56
CA THR A 39 -18.98 11.51 -5.46
C THR A 39 -19.07 13.02 -5.27
N GLU A 40 -19.19 13.44 -4.01
CA GLU A 40 -19.01 14.84 -3.67
C GLU A 40 -17.50 15.12 -3.65
N VAL A 41 -16.99 15.76 -4.70
CA VAL A 41 -15.60 16.22 -4.71
C VAL A 41 -15.51 17.40 -3.74
N PRO A 42 -14.65 17.33 -2.70
CA PRO A 42 -14.47 18.45 -1.79
C PRO A 42 -14.11 19.72 -2.56
N THR A 43 -14.73 20.84 -2.21
CA THR A 43 -14.33 22.13 -2.77
C THR A 43 -12.87 22.35 -2.42
N ARG A 44 -12.08 22.68 -3.42
CA ARG A 44 -10.67 22.98 -3.21
C ARG A 44 -10.52 24.20 -2.30
N PRO A 45 -9.66 24.15 -1.26
CA PRO A 45 -9.39 25.33 -0.42
C PRO A 45 -8.98 26.54 -1.27
N ALA A 46 -9.37 27.73 -0.82
CA ALA A 46 -8.97 28.96 -1.49
C ALA A 46 -7.43 29.07 -1.52
N GLY A 47 -6.87 29.33 -2.69
CA GLY A 47 -5.41 29.44 -2.89
C GLY A 47 -4.73 28.17 -3.40
N GLU A 48 -5.40 27.01 -3.41
CA GLU A 48 -4.86 25.84 -4.07
C GLU A 48 -4.94 25.96 -5.59
N GLN A 49 -3.83 25.62 -6.24
CA GLN A 49 -3.73 25.63 -7.70
C GLN A 49 -3.81 24.22 -8.27
N SER A 50 -4.34 24.12 -9.50
CA SER A 50 -4.31 22.87 -10.23
C SER A 50 -2.88 22.53 -10.64
N VAL A 51 -2.48 21.27 -10.44
CA VAL A 51 -1.19 20.76 -10.89
C VAL A 51 -1.17 20.34 -12.37
N LEU A 52 -2.31 20.43 -13.07
CA LEU A 52 -2.43 20.00 -14.48
C LEU A 52 -1.43 20.67 -15.42
N ASN A 53 -1.05 21.91 -15.12
CA ASN A 53 -0.11 22.69 -15.92
C ASN A 53 1.25 22.88 -15.21
N LEU A 54 1.50 22.09 -14.16
CA LEU A 54 2.78 22.14 -13.47
C LEU A 54 3.85 21.55 -14.38
N VAL A 55 4.80 22.37 -14.76
CA VAL A 55 5.96 21.97 -15.56
C VAL A 55 7.23 22.29 -14.77
N THR A 56 8.24 21.44 -14.91
CA THR A 56 9.56 21.68 -14.35
C THR A 56 10.57 21.96 -15.47
N PRO A 57 11.62 22.71 -15.23
CA PRO A 57 12.73 22.80 -16.17
C PRO A 57 13.29 21.41 -16.48
N LYS A 58 13.81 21.22 -17.70
CA LYS A 58 14.43 19.97 -18.10
C LYS A 58 15.57 19.61 -17.14
N MET A 59 15.45 18.48 -16.46
CA MET A 59 16.47 17.95 -15.59
C MET A 59 17.43 17.04 -16.36
N LYS A 60 18.73 17.14 -16.08
CA LYS A 60 19.73 16.22 -16.64
C LYS A 60 19.60 14.81 -16.07
N VAL A 61 19.26 14.71 -14.80
CA VAL A 61 19.08 13.46 -14.06
C VAL A 61 17.80 13.56 -13.22
N VAL A 62 16.93 12.58 -13.36
CA VAL A 62 15.75 12.40 -12.53
C VAL A 62 16.02 11.30 -11.51
N ARG A 63 16.03 11.66 -10.23
CA ARG A 63 16.19 10.71 -9.13
C ARG A 63 14.84 10.13 -8.76
N VAL A 64 14.74 8.81 -8.70
CA VAL A 64 13.49 8.11 -8.43
C VAL A 64 13.65 7.12 -7.28
N ALA A 65 12.58 6.91 -6.56
CA ALA A 65 12.43 5.85 -5.59
C ALA A 65 11.22 4.98 -5.97
N PHE A 66 11.32 3.68 -5.74
CA PHE A 66 10.21 2.75 -5.96
C PHE A 66 9.69 2.28 -4.62
N VAL A 67 8.39 2.40 -4.41
CA VAL A 67 7.69 1.93 -3.23
C VAL A 67 6.64 0.90 -3.66
N GLY A 68 6.66 -0.28 -3.02
CA GLY A 68 5.78 -1.38 -3.38
C GLY A 68 6.34 -2.23 -4.52
N LEU A 69 7.21 -3.17 -4.18
CA LEU A 69 7.93 -4.04 -5.11
C LEU A 69 7.31 -5.45 -5.19
N GLY A 70 5.99 -5.52 -5.07
CA GLY A 70 5.22 -6.73 -5.24
C GLY A 70 5.17 -7.21 -6.71
N MET A 71 4.01 -7.65 -7.16
CA MET A 71 3.86 -8.30 -8.47
C MET A 71 4.31 -7.43 -9.66
N ARG A 72 4.01 -6.13 -9.67
CA ARG A 72 4.33 -5.21 -10.79
C ARG A 72 5.63 -4.42 -10.59
N GLY A 73 6.06 -4.26 -9.34
CA GLY A 73 7.22 -3.45 -8.97
C GLY A 73 8.51 -3.84 -9.69
N PRO A 74 8.91 -5.12 -9.68
CA PRO A 74 10.13 -5.57 -10.33
C PRO A 74 10.21 -5.20 -11.81
N GLY A 75 9.12 -5.45 -12.57
CA GLY A 75 9.07 -5.07 -13.98
C GLY A 75 9.05 -3.56 -14.23
N ALA A 76 8.58 -2.76 -13.26
CA ALA A 76 8.71 -1.31 -13.33
C ALA A 76 10.18 -0.89 -13.15
N VAL A 77 10.84 -1.38 -12.11
CA VAL A 77 12.28 -1.11 -11.87
C VAL A 77 13.09 -1.46 -13.12
N GLU A 78 12.91 -2.66 -13.67
CA GLU A 78 13.62 -3.10 -14.86
C GLU A 78 13.42 -2.14 -16.04
N ARG A 79 12.18 -1.78 -16.37
CA ARG A 79 11.90 -0.85 -17.48
C ARG A 79 12.55 0.51 -17.29
N TRP A 80 12.60 1.02 -16.06
CA TRP A 80 13.15 2.33 -15.79
C TRP A 80 14.69 2.37 -15.88
N THR A 81 15.36 1.23 -15.76
CA THR A 81 16.82 1.18 -16.01
C THR A 81 17.19 1.46 -17.48
N HIS A 82 16.22 1.34 -18.40
CA HIS A 82 16.44 1.61 -19.82
C HIS A 82 16.12 3.05 -20.23
N ILE A 83 15.68 3.90 -19.29
CA ILE A 83 15.35 5.30 -19.57
C ILE A 83 16.58 6.18 -19.33
N PRO A 84 17.11 6.87 -20.36
CA PRO A 84 18.25 7.76 -20.17
C PRO A 84 17.96 8.89 -19.17
N GLY A 85 18.92 9.18 -18.31
CA GLY A 85 18.78 10.24 -17.32
C GLY A 85 18.02 9.86 -16.05
N ILE A 86 17.65 8.61 -15.88
CA ILE A 86 17.07 8.09 -14.63
C ILE A 86 18.18 7.59 -13.71
N GLN A 87 18.06 7.92 -12.44
CA GLN A 87 18.87 7.35 -11.36
C GLN A 87 17.94 6.80 -10.28
N VAL A 88 17.98 5.50 -10.05
CA VAL A 88 17.22 4.86 -8.97
C VAL A 88 17.99 5.05 -7.66
N MET A 89 17.38 5.77 -6.71
CA MET A 89 18.00 6.09 -5.44
C MET A 89 17.60 5.13 -4.33
N ALA A 90 16.33 4.67 -4.36
CA ALA A 90 15.78 3.84 -3.30
C ALA A 90 14.80 2.79 -3.84
N LEU A 91 14.79 1.65 -3.15
CA LEU A 91 13.87 0.54 -3.33
C LEU A 91 13.23 0.23 -1.98
N CYS A 92 11.91 0.36 -1.89
CA CYS A 92 11.16 0.19 -0.65
C CYS A 92 10.05 -0.83 -0.82
N ASP A 93 9.98 -1.80 0.08
CA ASP A 93 8.85 -2.72 0.21
C ASP A 93 8.76 -3.17 1.67
N PHE A 94 7.56 -3.50 2.14
CA PHE A 94 7.38 -4.08 3.46
C PHE A 94 8.26 -5.34 3.62
N GLU A 95 8.30 -6.17 2.60
CA GLU A 95 9.14 -7.36 2.52
C GLU A 95 10.53 -7.01 1.95
N LYS A 96 11.54 -7.03 2.80
CA LYS A 96 12.93 -6.70 2.43
C LYS A 96 13.44 -7.47 1.21
N ASP A 97 13.12 -8.75 1.12
CA ASP A 97 13.52 -9.62 0.02
C ASP A 97 13.07 -9.11 -1.35
N ARG A 98 11.94 -8.40 -1.42
CA ARG A 98 11.42 -7.84 -2.67
C ARG A 98 12.28 -6.68 -3.13
N ALA A 99 12.69 -5.81 -2.20
CA ALA A 99 13.60 -4.71 -2.49
C ALA A 99 14.99 -5.24 -2.89
N GLU A 100 15.54 -6.19 -2.14
CA GLU A 100 16.84 -6.80 -2.44
C GLU A 100 16.87 -7.50 -3.82
N ARG A 101 15.81 -8.22 -4.17
CA ARG A 101 15.68 -8.82 -5.51
C ARG A 101 15.70 -7.80 -6.62
N CYS A 102 15.13 -6.62 -6.42
CA CYS A 102 15.10 -5.58 -7.44
C CYS A 102 16.48 -4.97 -7.71
N GLN A 103 17.43 -5.04 -6.78
CA GLN A 103 18.83 -4.62 -7.01
C GLN A 103 19.49 -5.34 -8.19
N GLN A 104 19.06 -6.55 -8.52
CA GLN A 104 19.62 -7.28 -9.67
C GLN A 104 19.40 -6.55 -11.00
N TYR A 105 18.29 -5.83 -11.16
CA TYR A 105 18.03 -5.07 -12.40
C TYR A 105 18.98 -3.90 -12.54
N LEU A 106 19.28 -3.20 -11.43
CA LEU A 106 20.25 -2.12 -11.40
C LEU A 106 21.66 -2.66 -11.74
N ARG A 107 22.06 -3.77 -11.13
CA ARG A 107 23.35 -4.41 -11.45
C ARG A 107 23.47 -4.81 -12.92
N LYS A 108 22.41 -5.43 -13.49
CA LYS A 108 22.38 -5.81 -14.91
C LYS A 108 22.51 -4.61 -15.84
N ALA A 109 21.95 -3.47 -15.46
CA ALA A 109 22.03 -2.22 -16.20
C ALA A 109 23.29 -1.39 -15.90
N SER A 110 24.23 -1.91 -15.10
CA SER A 110 25.44 -1.21 -14.65
C SER A 110 25.14 0.13 -13.94
N MET A 111 23.99 0.21 -13.28
CA MET A 111 23.58 1.35 -12.48
C MET A 111 24.12 1.22 -11.04
N PRO A 112 24.34 2.34 -10.34
CA PRO A 112 24.64 2.32 -8.91
C PRO A 112 23.58 1.56 -8.12
N ALA A 113 23.97 0.93 -7.01
CA ALA A 113 23.04 0.33 -6.10
C ALA A 113 22.13 1.40 -5.47
N ALA A 114 20.87 1.07 -5.28
CA ALA A 114 19.91 1.92 -4.58
C ALA A 114 19.88 1.55 -3.09
N ASP A 115 19.51 2.51 -2.24
CA ASP A 115 19.24 2.25 -0.83
C ASP A 115 18.00 1.35 -0.68
N ILE A 116 18.03 0.47 0.31
CA ILE A 116 16.91 -0.45 0.59
C ILE A 116 16.23 -0.01 1.87
N TYR A 117 14.93 0.16 1.77
CA TYR A 117 14.04 0.45 2.90
C TYR A 117 13.02 -0.67 3.03
N SER A 118 12.75 -1.11 4.27
CA SER A 118 11.79 -2.18 4.55
C SER A 118 11.18 -2.03 5.94
N GLY A 119 10.00 -2.65 6.16
CA GLY A 119 9.31 -2.60 7.43
C GLY A 119 8.28 -1.48 7.50
N GLU A 120 7.90 -1.14 8.71
CA GLU A 120 6.88 -0.12 9.02
C GLU A 120 7.49 1.25 9.43
N ASP A 121 8.81 1.37 9.43
CA ASP A 121 9.54 2.58 9.88
C ASP A 121 10.00 3.45 8.70
#